data_4f7db2f162cb298c5faf996ad4efc0a2
#
_entry.id   4f7db2f162cb298c5faf996ad4efc0a2
#
_cell.length_a   1.000
_cell.length_b   1.000
_cell.length_c   1.000
_cell.angle_alpha   90.00
_cell.angle_beta   90.00
_cell.angle_gamma   90.00
#
_symmetry.space_group_name_H-M   'P 1'
#
loop_
_entity.id
_entity.type
_entity.pdbx_description
1 polymer ?
#
loop_
_entity_poly.entity_id
_entity_poly.type
_entity_poly.pdbx_seq_one_letter_code
_entity_poly.pdbx_strand_id
1 'polypeptide(L)'
;MLSNEEIKKYKKNGYVIPNFTMPEKDLLEIEKLHNLLIKKFPDYKNYCPAVLLHDESFLKYCFKNEILDCVEQLIGKNFALWNSSFFAKPAFNGHATPLHQDGQYWPIKPLATCTVWLAIDDSTTKNGCLKFVKGSHKDKKLKTHTLNKNKKL
;
A
#
# COMPACT_ATOMS: atom_id res chain seq x y z
N MET A 1 15.44 1.17 -9.46
CA MET A 1 15.05 0.08 -10.42
C MET A 1 15.24 -1.27 -9.76
N LEU A 2 14.31 -2.21 -10.02
CA LEU A 2 14.42 -3.59 -9.54
C LEU A 2 15.46 -4.37 -10.37
N SER A 3 16.21 -5.23 -9.71
CA SER A 3 17.07 -6.22 -10.36
C SER A 3 16.23 -7.34 -11.01
N ASN A 4 16.84 -8.07 -11.93
CA ASN A 4 16.19 -9.22 -12.55
C ASN A 4 15.75 -10.28 -11.53
N GLU A 5 16.51 -10.45 -10.44
CA GLU A 5 16.14 -11.36 -9.36
C GLU A 5 14.93 -10.89 -8.56
N GLU A 6 14.84 -9.60 -8.29
CA GLU A 6 13.69 -9.00 -7.60
C GLU A 6 12.43 -9.13 -8.45
N ILE A 7 12.51 -8.90 -9.76
CA ILE A 7 11.39 -9.11 -10.69
C ILE A 7 10.96 -10.59 -10.68
N LYS A 8 11.91 -11.54 -10.70
CA LYS A 8 11.61 -12.98 -10.60
C LYS A 8 10.96 -13.31 -9.25
N LYS A 9 11.43 -12.72 -8.15
CA LYS A 9 10.81 -12.87 -6.81
C LYS A 9 9.38 -12.37 -6.79
N TYR A 10 9.12 -11.18 -7.35
CA TYR A 10 7.77 -10.64 -7.47
C TYR A 10 6.85 -11.59 -8.25
N LYS A 11 7.25 -12.02 -9.43
CA LYS A 11 6.48 -12.97 -10.26
C LYS A 11 6.21 -14.30 -9.55
N LYS A 12 7.16 -14.78 -8.73
CA LYS A 12 7.03 -16.03 -7.97
C LYS A 12 6.15 -15.88 -6.74
N ASN A 13 6.33 -14.80 -6.00
CA ASN A 13 5.78 -14.64 -4.64
C ASN A 13 4.53 -13.76 -4.58
N GLY A 14 4.35 -12.83 -5.55
CA GLY A 14 3.30 -11.81 -5.55
C GLY A 14 3.69 -10.53 -4.82
N TYR A 15 4.89 -10.45 -4.29
CA TYR A 15 5.46 -9.26 -3.67
C TYR A 15 6.98 -9.25 -3.78
N VAL A 16 7.55 -8.07 -3.64
CA VAL A 16 9.00 -7.83 -3.53
C VAL A 16 9.24 -6.65 -2.60
N ILE A 17 10.35 -6.67 -1.91
CA ILE A 17 10.87 -5.52 -1.16
C ILE A 17 12.07 -5.03 -1.96
N PRO A 18 11.95 -3.87 -2.65
CA PRO A 18 13.04 -3.34 -3.45
C PRO A 18 14.16 -2.81 -2.54
N ASN A 19 15.37 -2.76 -3.07
CA ASN A 19 16.49 -2.12 -2.40
C ASN A 19 16.42 -0.58 -2.57
N PHE A 20 15.29 -0.01 -2.20
CA PHE A 20 15.05 1.43 -2.19
C PHE A 20 14.51 1.82 -0.82
N THR A 21 15.09 2.87 -0.25
CA THR A 21 14.61 3.47 0.99
C THR A 21 14.23 4.92 0.72
N MET A 22 13.03 5.30 1.14
CA MET A 22 12.58 6.69 1.07
C MET A 22 13.53 7.56 1.90
N PRO A 23 14.02 8.69 1.36
CA PRO A 23 14.86 9.62 2.13
C PRO A 23 14.18 10.05 3.43
N GLU A 24 14.92 10.11 4.52
CA GLU A 24 14.41 10.47 5.85
C GLU A 24 13.65 11.81 5.85
N LYS A 25 14.18 12.82 5.14
CA LYS A 25 13.49 14.11 4.96
C LYS A 25 12.08 13.99 4.39
N ASP A 26 11.88 13.04 3.47
CA ASP A 26 10.58 12.80 2.84
C ASP A 26 9.64 12.08 3.82
N LEU A 27 10.15 11.12 4.61
CA LEU A 27 9.38 10.45 5.65
C LEU A 27 8.91 11.45 6.71
N LEU A 28 9.79 12.31 7.21
CA LEU A 28 9.45 13.36 8.17
C LEU A 28 8.41 14.34 7.61
N GLU A 29 8.50 14.68 6.32
CA GLU A 29 7.52 15.55 5.67
C GLU A 29 6.17 14.85 5.54
N ILE A 30 6.14 13.57 5.15
CA ILE A 30 4.91 12.76 5.08
C ILE A 30 4.24 12.70 6.46
N GLU A 31 5.01 12.45 7.52
CA GLU A 31 4.50 12.43 8.90
C GLU A 31 3.88 13.79 9.29
N LYS A 32 4.59 14.87 8.98
CA LYS A 32 4.07 16.24 9.24
C LYS A 32 2.77 16.49 8.48
N LEU A 33 2.69 16.16 7.21
CA LEU A 33 1.49 16.31 6.39
C LEU A 33 0.35 15.45 6.94
N HIS A 34 0.60 14.21 7.33
CA HIS A 34 -0.38 13.33 7.95
C HIS A 34 -0.90 13.91 9.26
N ASN A 35 -0.02 14.45 10.11
CA ASN A 35 -0.42 15.11 11.37
C ASN A 35 -1.31 16.34 11.13
N LEU A 36 -1.07 17.11 10.06
CA LEU A 36 -1.94 18.21 9.66
C LEU A 36 -3.28 17.72 9.13
N LEU A 37 -3.27 16.67 8.33
CA LEU A 37 -4.47 16.04 7.78
C LEU A 37 -5.41 15.58 8.90
N ILE A 38 -4.91 14.83 9.89
CA ILE A 38 -5.74 14.31 10.98
C ILE A 38 -6.22 15.39 11.98
N LYS A 39 -5.52 16.51 12.07
CA LYS A 39 -6.04 17.69 12.79
C LYS A 39 -7.26 18.28 12.10
N LYS A 40 -7.25 18.31 10.77
CA LYS A 40 -8.37 18.83 9.96
C LYS A 40 -9.51 17.83 9.84
N PHE A 41 -9.17 16.53 9.77
CA PHE A 41 -10.10 15.42 9.58
C PHE A 41 -9.84 14.31 10.61
N PRO A 42 -10.26 14.45 11.87
CA PRO A 42 -9.96 13.50 12.97
C PRO A 42 -10.43 12.06 12.71
N ASP A 43 -11.48 11.88 11.93
CA ASP A 43 -12.03 10.57 11.57
C ASP A 43 -11.06 9.74 10.74
N TYR A 44 -10.11 10.38 10.06
CA TYR A 44 -9.08 9.71 9.26
C TYR A 44 -7.83 9.32 10.04
N LYS A 45 -7.85 9.45 11.36
CA LYS A 45 -6.70 9.16 12.22
C LYS A 45 -6.09 7.76 12.00
N ASN A 46 -6.94 6.75 11.82
CA ASN A 46 -6.48 5.35 11.69
C ASN A 46 -6.45 4.87 10.24
N TYR A 47 -7.30 5.44 9.41
CA TYR A 47 -7.40 5.08 8.00
C TYR A 47 -7.96 6.26 7.21
N CYS A 48 -7.19 6.73 6.24
CA CYS A 48 -7.64 7.74 5.29
C CYS A 48 -7.69 7.12 3.89
N PRO A 49 -8.87 6.76 3.39
CA PRO A 49 -9.04 6.35 2.00
C PRO A 49 -8.88 7.57 1.09
N ALA A 50 -8.31 7.36 -0.10
CA ALA A 50 -8.20 8.40 -1.12
C ALA A 50 -7.61 9.73 -0.59
N VAL A 51 -6.45 9.64 0.08
CA VAL A 51 -5.80 10.79 0.74
C VAL A 51 -5.60 11.99 -0.19
N LEU A 52 -5.40 11.76 -1.49
CA LEU A 52 -5.21 12.80 -2.49
C LEU A 52 -6.45 13.68 -2.73
N LEU A 53 -7.65 13.21 -2.36
CA LEU A 53 -8.87 14.03 -2.37
C LEU A 53 -8.89 15.05 -1.24
N HIS A 54 -8.08 14.87 -0.22
CA HIS A 54 -8.02 15.73 0.96
C HIS A 54 -6.79 16.63 0.97
N ASP A 55 -5.67 16.11 0.42
CA ASP A 55 -4.42 16.86 0.32
C ASP A 55 -3.56 16.33 -0.85
N GLU A 56 -3.45 17.14 -1.89
CA GLU A 56 -2.65 16.82 -3.09
C GLU A 56 -1.14 16.83 -2.84
N SER A 57 -0.67 17.38 -1.71
CA SER A 57 0.75 17.41 -1.36
C SER A 57 1.38 16.02 -1.28
N PHE A 58 0.56 14.98 -1.06
CA PHE A 58 1.03 13.59 -1.07
C PHE A 58 1.33 13.04 -2.47
N LEU A 59 0.85 13.70 -3.53
CA LEU A 59 1.01 13.24 -4.90
C LEU A 59 2.49 13.08 -5.30
N LYS A 60 3.34 14.02 -4.88
CA LYS A 60 4.78 14.01 -5.20
C LYS A 60 5.49 12.74 -4.72
N TYR A 61 5.00 12.09 -3.66
CA TYR A 61 5.59 10.83 -3.18
C TYR A 61 5.14 9.64 -4.00
N CYS A 62 3.91 9.67 -4.53
CA CYS A 62 3.43 8.65 -5.46
C CYS A 62 4.16 8.70 -6.81
N PHE A 63 4.66 9.87 -7.20
CA PHE A 63 5.32 10.13 -8.49
C PHE A 63 6.85 10.22 -8.39
N LYS A 64 7.45 9.69 -7.34
CA LYS A 64 8.91 9.56 -7.30
C LYS A 64 9.39 8.60 -8.40
N ASN A 65 10.43 9.00 -9.13
CA ASN A 65 10.96 8.22 -10.24
C ASN A 65 11.30 6.78 -9.82
N GLU A 66 11.90 6.61 -8.65
CA GLU A 66 12.29 5.29 -8.13
C GLU A 66 11.07 4.37 -7.92
N ILE A 67 9.94 4.93 -7.54
CA ILE A 67 8.66 4.19 -7.39
C ILE A 67 8.09 3.89 -8.77
N LEU A 68 8.01 4.88 -9.65
CA LEU A 68 7.47 4.72 -11.01
C LEU A 68 8.28 3.69 -11.81
N ASP A 69 9.61 3.74 -11.74
CA ASP A 69 10.50 2.77 -12.40
C ASP A 69 10.23 1.33 -11.91
N CYS A 70 10.03 1.15 -10.60
CA CYS A 70 9.69 -0.16 -10.06
C CYS A 70 8.33 -0.66 -10.57
N VAL A 71 7.32 0.20 -10.60
CA VAL A 71 5.99 -0.15 -11.09
C VAL A 71 6.03 -0.46 -12.59
N GLU A 72 6.71 0.37 -13.39
CA GLU A 72 6.89 0.14 -14.83
C GLU A 72 7.50 -1.23 -15.11
N GLN A 73 8.54 -1.61 -14.36
CA GLN A 73 9.20 -2.91 -14.53
C GLN A 73 8.29 -4.11 -14.20
N LEU A 74 7.26 -3.92 -13.37
CA LEU A 74 6.36 -4.98 -12.92
C LEU A 74 5.10 -5.10 -13.78
N ILE A 75 4.49 -4.00 -14.19
CA ILE A 75 3.20 -3.98 -14.92
C ILE A 75 3.25 -3.30 -16.28
N GLY A 76 4.42 -2.79 -16.71
CA GLY A 76 4.62 -2.15 -18.02
C GLY A 76 4.42 -0.64 -17.98
N LYS A 77 4.67 0.04 -19.12
CA LYS A 77 4.74 1.50 -19.20
C LYS A 77 3.41 2.22 -19.06
N ASN A 78 2.33 1.57 -19.44
CA ASN A 78 1.01 2.19 -19.49
C ASN A 78 0.24 1.88 -18.21
N PHE A 79 0.39 2.70 -17.20
CA PHE A 79 -0.33 2.60 -15.93
C PHE A 79 -0.76 3.97 -15.43
N ALA A 80 -1.73 3.99 -14.53
CA ALA A 80 -2.19 5.19 -13.86
C ALA A 80 -2.29 4.96 -12.35
N LEU A 81 -2.14 6.03 -11.59
CA LEU A 81 -2.40 5.99 -10.16
C LEU A 81 -3.91 5.89 -9.94
N TRP A 82 -4.35 4.78 -9.34
CA TRP A 82 -5.75 4.55 -8.99
C TRP A 82 -6.14 5.28 -7.71
N ASN A 83 -5.35 5.08 -6.68
CA ASN A 83 -5.64 5.60 -5.34
C ASN A 83 -4.37 5.67 -4.48
N SER A 84 -4.43 6.47 -3.44
CA SER A 84 -3.45 6.49 -2.36
C SER A 84 -4.17 6.61 -1.03
N SER A 85 -3.77 5.82 -0.04
CA SER A 85 -4.43 5.73 1.26
C SER A 85 -3.40 5.70 2.39
N PHE A 86 -3.79 6.19 3.57
CA PHE A 86 -3.03 5.98 4.80
C PHE A 86 -3.65 4.90 5.66
N PHE A 87 -2.80 4.02 6.19
CA PHE A 87 -3.12 3.06 7.24
C PHE A 87 -2.25 3.36 8.45
N ALA A 88 -2.80 4.01 9.46
CA ALA A 88 -2.11 4.39 10.69
C ALA A 88 -2.69 3.64 11.87
N LYS A 89 -2.16 2.44 12.15
CA LYS A 89 -2.63 1.64 13.28
C LYS A 89 -2.13 2.24 14.60
N PRO A 90 -3.03 2.59 15.54
CA PRO A 90 -2.58 3.11 16.83
C PRO A 90 -1.87 2.01 17.64
N ALA A 91 -0.90 2.45 18.45
CA ALA A 91 -0.25 1.55 19.40
C ALA A 91 -1.28 0.97 20.38
N PHE A 92 -1.12 -0.29 20.75
CA PHE A 92 -1.93 -1.06 21.71
C PHE A 92 -3.39 -1.33 21.30
N ASN A 93 -4.04 -0.42 20.56
CA ASN A 93 -5.46 -0.50 20.19
C ASN A 93 -5.68 -0.73 18.69
N GLY A 94 -4.62 -1.06 17.96
CA GLY A 94 -4.70 -1.35 16.52
C GLY A 94 -5.42 -2.67 16.25
N HIS A 95 -6.32 -2.67 15.27
CA HIS A 95 -7.01 -3.88 14.84
C HIS A 95 -6.30 -4.55 13.67
N ALA A 96 -6.35 -5.88 13.64
CA ALA A 96 -5.85 -6.65 12.51
C ALA A 96 -6.74 -6.44 11.28
N THR A 97 -6.13 -6.16 10.13
CA THR A 97 -6.83 -6.21 8.85
C THR A 97 -6.90 -7.67 8.39
N PRO A 98 -8.11 -8.24 8.15
CA PRO A 98 -8.25 -9.60 7.67
C PRO A 98 -7.54 -9.82 6.33
N LEU A 99 -7.12 -11.06 6.07
CA LEU A 99 -6.60 -11.43 4.75
C LEU A 99 -7.70 -11.22 3.69
N HIS A 100 -7.36 -10.49 2.64
CA HIS A 100 -8.25 -10.16 1.53
C HIS A 100 -7.45 -10.04 0.22
N GLN A 101 -8.15 -9.87 -0.87
CA GLN A 101 -7.58 -9.50 -2.17
C GLN A 101 -8.15 -8.14 -2.55
N ASP A 102 -7.29 -7.15 -2.79
CA ASP A 102 -7.71 -5.78 -3.15
C ASP A 102 -8.63 -5.75 -4.36
N GLY A 103 -8.37 -6.61 -5.34
CA GLY A 103 -9.20 -6.72 -6.54
C GLY A 103 -10.67 -7.06 -6.29
N GLN A 104 -11.05 -7.53 -5.10
CA GLN A 104 -12.44 -7.72 -4.70
C GLN A 104 -13.19 -6.39 -4.58
N TYR A 105 -12.47 -5.32 -4.23
CA TYR A 105 -13.05 -4.01 -3.91
C TYR A 105 -12.88 -3.00 -5.04
N TRP A 106 -12.07 -3.31 -6.04
CA TRP A 106 -11.74 -2.37 -7.12
C TRP A 106 -12.46 -2.71 -8.42
N PRO A 107 -13.21 -1.78 -9.02
CA PRO A 107 -13.90 -1.98 -10.31
C PRO A 107 -12.93 -1.86 -11.49
N ILE A 108 -11.76 -2.50 -11.41
CA ILE A 108 -10.70 -2.43 -12.43
C ILE A 108 -10.71 -3.71 -13.26
N LYS A 109 -10.75 -3.57 -14.57
CA LYS A 109 -10.65 -4.68 -15.53
C LYS A 109 -9.67 -4.33 -16.66
N PRO A 110 -8.69 -5.22 -16.99
CA PRO A 110 -8.37 -6.45 -16.24
C PRO A 110 -7.83 -6.15 -14.84
N LEU A 111 -7.80 -7.13 -13.94
CA LEU A 111 -7.22 -7.01 -12.60
C LEU A 111 -5.67 -7.01 -12.67
N ALA A 112 -5.12 -6.07 -13.43
CA ALA A 112 -3.69 -5.86 -13.61
C ALA A 112 -3.25 -4.66 -12.75
N THR A 113 -3.12 -4.89 -11.46
CA THR A 113 -2.79 -3.85 -10.49
C THR A 113 -1.50 -4.17 -9.73
N CYS A 114 -0.81 -3.12 -9.31
CA CYS A 114 0.36 -3.19 -8.45
C CYS A 114 0.19 -2.18 -7.32
N THR A 115 0.23 -2.63 -6.08
CA THR A 115 0.19 -1.74 -4.91
C THR A 115 1.61 -1.49 -4.42
N VAL A 116 1.97 -0.23 -4.27
CA VAL A 116 3.18 0.19 -3.57
C VAL A 116 2.79 0.47 -2.12
N TRP A 117 3.40 -0.26 -1.20
CA TRP A 117 3.24 -0.02 0.23
C TRP A 117 4.51 0.62 0.79
N LEU A 118 4.40 1.83 1.30
CA LEU A 118 5.50 2.59 1.88
C LEU A 118 5.40 2.57 3.41
N ALA A 119 6.43 2.02 4.06
CA ALA A 119 6.55 2.11 5.50
C ALA A 119 7.00 3.53 5.90
N ILE A 120 6.21 4.22 6.71
CA ILE A 120 6.60 5.50 7.31
C ILE A 120 7.31 5.23 8.64
N ASP A 121 6.79 4.29 9.42
CA ASP A 121 7.40 3.76 10.63
C ASP A 121 7.99 2.38 10.38
N ASP A 122 8.83 1.90 11.30
CA ASP A 122 9.31 0.52 11.28
C ASP A 122 8.14 -0.46 11.23
N SER A 123 8.18 -1.38 10.26
CA SER A 123 7.13 -2.40 10.10
C SER A 123 7.66 -3.77 10.46
N THR A 124 7.25 -4.26 11.62
CA THR A 124 7.71 -5.51 12.22
C THR A 124 6.55 -6.42 12.60
N THR A 125 6.86 -7.68 12.92
CA THR A 125 5.85 -8.63 13.42
C THR A 125 5.25 -8.22 14.76
N LYS A 126 5.87 -7.28 15.47
CA LYS A 126 5.40 -6.78 16.77
C LYS A 126 4.40 -5.63 16.66
N ASN A 127 4.40 -4.90 15.54
CA ASN A 127 3.58 -3.69 15.37
C ASN A 127 2.61 -3.73 14.18
N GLY A 128 2.27 -4.92 13.70
CA GLY A 128 1.23 -5.09 12.70
C GLY A 128 1.69 -4.98 11.25
N CYS A 129 2.88 -5.50 10.94
CA CYS A 129 3.37 -5.58 9.57
C CYS A 129 2.40 -6.27 8.62
N LEU A 130 2.56 -6.02 7.32
CA LEU A 130 1.84 -6.73 6.27
C LEU A 130 2.12 -8.23 6.30
N LYS A 131 1.10 -9.02 5.98
CA LYS A 131 1.20 -10.47 5.82
C LYS A 131 0.69 -10.87 4.45
N PHE A 132 1.43 -11.72 3.75
CA PHE A 132 1.08 -12.17 2.41
C PHE A 132 0.96 -13.70 2.34
N VAL A 133 -0.04 -14.16 1.60
CA VAL A 133 -0.10 -15.57 1.18
C VAL A 133 0.73 -15.70 -0.09
N LYS A 134 1.95 -16.18 0.08
CA LYS A 134 2.96 -16.27 -0.97
C LYS A 134 2.45 -17.04 -2.19
N GLY A 135 2.51 -16.43 -3.36
CA GLY A 135 2.11 -17.05 -4.62
C GLY A 135 0.60 -17.06 -4.88
N SER A 136 -0.24 -16.51 -3.98
CA SER A 136 -1.70 -16.51 -4.14
C SER A 136 -2.22 -15.75 -5.38
N HIS A 137 -1.43 -14.85 -5.94
CA HIS A 137 -1.76 -14.11 -7.17
C HIS A 137 -1.72 -14.97 -8.44
N LYS A 138 -1.09 -16.15 -8.39
CA LYS A 138 -0.90 -17.02 -9.57
C LYS A 138 -2.19 -17.59 -10.11
N ASP A 139 -3.17 -17.79 -9.25
CA ASP A 139 -4.47 -18.35 -9.64
C ASP A 139 -5.24 -17.40 -10.57
N LYS A 140 -4.87 -16.10 -10.61
CA LYS A 140 -5.55 -15.04 -11.37
C LYS A 140 -7.07 -14.99 -11.13
N LYS A 141 -7.52 -15.48 -9.99
CA LYS A 141 -8.93 -15.54 -9.60
C LYS A 141 -9.10 -14.91 -8.22
N LEU A 142 -10.18 -14.17 -8.08
CA LEU A 142 -10.61 -13.71 -6.77
C LEU A 142 -11.20 -14.92 -5.99
N LYS A 143 -10.77 -15.06 -4.75
CA LYS A 143 -11.36 -16.03 -3.82
C LYS A 143 -12.70 -15.48 -3.31
N THR A 144 -13.59 -16.33 -2.87
CA THR A 144 -14.81 -15.89 -2.20
C THR A 144 -14.45 -15.14 -0.93
N HIS A 145 -14.94 -13.90 -0.82
CA HIS A 145 -14.79 -13.09 0.38
C HIS A 145 -16.07 -13.15 1.19
N THR A 146 -15.94 -13.34 2.48
CA THR A 146 -17.05 -13.29 3.42
C THR A 146 -16.94 -12.07 4.30
N LEU A 147 -18.07 -11.41 4.56
CA LEU A 147 -18.08 -10.26 5.46
C LEU A 147 -17.72 -10.72 6.88
N ASN A 148 -16.69 -10.13 7.45
CA ASN A 148 -16.39 -10.33 8.85
C ASN A 148 -17.42 -9.58 9.70
N LYS A 149 -18.24 -10.33 10.46
CA LYS A 149 -19.27 -9.75 11.33
C LYS A 149 -18.70 -9.12 12.61
N ASN A 150 -17.41 -9.28 12.85
CA ASN A 150 -16.76 -8.67 14.00
C ASN A 150 -16.54 -7.16 13.73
N LYS A 151 -17.41 -6.33 14.29
CA LYS A 151 -17.39 -4.85 14.14
C LYS A 151 -16.14 -4.15 14.72
N LYS A 152 -15.21 -4.90 15.31
CA LYS A 152 -13.95 -4.39 15.86
C LYS A 152 -12.78 -4.45 14.86
N LEU A 153 -13.07 -4.79 13.60
CA LEU A 153 -12.08 -4.83 12.53
C LEU A 153 -12.30 -3.66 11.56
#